data_e1ffa25c29ed0e7b32fc091731690db0
#
_entry.id   e1ffa25c29ed0e7b32fc091731690db0
#
_cell.length_a   1.000
_cell.length_b   1.000
_cell.length_c   1.000
_cell.angle_alpha   90.00
_cell.angle_beta   90.00
_cell.angle_gamma   90.00
#
_symmetry.space_group_name_H-M   'P 1'
#
loop_
_entity.id
_entity.type
_entity.pdbx_description
1 polymer ?
#
loop_
_entity_poly.entity_id
_entity_poly.type
_entity_poly.pdbx_seq_one_letter_code
_entity_poly.pdbx_strand_id
1 'polypeptide(L)'
;KILTAMKQNSMTVTMITGKNVNEVTLVCDVRLLPGFGQKYLEEVLKNLAEKWDCSYRIVSLSQGYESSPDGEMLKILEEATLEILGKTKEEAEILPFVSMGSSDGRFLADLDTKVYGYSPVYAWDMTFDSAVTMVHGINERIHRDSVVFGSKVLTLAVCRAAQSGI
;
A
#
# COMPACT_ATOMS: atom_id res chain seq x y z
N LYS A 1 -9.68 -7.80 9.54
CA LYS A 1 -8.37 -8.44 9.21
C LYS A 1 -7.40 -7.45 8.54
N ILE A 2 -7.83 -6.70 7.51
CA ILE A 2 -6.99 -5.74 6.78
C ILE A 2 -6.46 -4.66 7.71
N LEU A 3 -7.30 -3.99 8.48
CA LEU A 3 -6.89 -2.97 9.43
C LEU A 3 -5.90 -3.48 10.50
N THR A 4 -5.95 -4.76 10.81
CA THR A 4 -4.97 -5.38 11.74
C THR A 4 -3.61 -5.53 11.07
N ALA A 5 -3.57 -5.96 9.81
CA ALA A 5 -2.34 -6.11 9.04
C ALA A 5 -1.63 -4.77 8.78
N MET A 6 -2.39 -3.67 8.71
CA MET A 6 -1.85 -2.31 8.57
C MET A 6 -1.18 -1.75 9.83
N LYS A 7 -1.27 -2.43 10.96
CA LYS A 7 -0.78 -1.95 12.26
C LYS A 7 0.42 -2.73 12.80
N GLN A 8 0.94 -3.68 12.05
CA GLN A 8 2.04 -4.51 12.52
C GLN A 8 2.98 -4.94 11.39
N ASN A 9 4.25 -5.07 11.72
CA ASN A 9 5.21 -5.71 10.84
C ASN A 9 4.84 -7.19 10.68
N SER A 10 5.09 -7.75 9.51
CA SER A 10 4.77 -9.14 9.23
C SER A 10 5.90 -9.85 8.48
N MET A 11 6.02 -11.14 8.72
CA MET A 11 6.88 -12.06 7.99
C MET A 11 6.07 -13.28 7.59
N THR A 12 6.05 -13.58 6.30
CA THR A 12 5.29 -14.70 5.73
C THR A 12 6.21 -15.61 4.96
N VAL A 13 6.20 -16.89 5.29
CA VAL A 13 6.91 -17.91 4.49
C VAL A 13 6.19 -18.10 3.17
N THR A 14 6.88 -17.80 2.07
CA THR A 14 6.33 -17.91 0.71
C THR A 14 6.81 -19.15 -0.03
N MET A 15 7.95 -19.69 0.37
CA MET A 15 8.49 -20.92 -0.24
C MET A 15 9.29 -21.72 0.79
N ILE A 16 9.19 -23.03 0.69
CA ILE A 16 9.99 -23.99 1.47
C ILE A 16 10.69 -24.92 0.48
N THR A 17 12.01 -24.97 0.55
CA THR A 17 12.82 -25.87 -0.25
C THR A 17 13.76 -26.68 0.63
N GLY A 18 13.84 -27.99 0.37
CA GLY A 18 14.79 -28.88 1.04
C GLY A 18 15.80 -29.40 0.02
N LYS A 19 17.08 -29.35 0.34
CA LYS A 19 18.15 -29.92 -0.50
C LYS A 19 18.47 -31.35 -0.10
N ASN A 20 18.34 -31.64 1.18
CA ASN A 20 18.47 -32.98 1.77
C ASN A 20 17.76 -33.00 3.13
N VAL A 21 17.83 -34.12 3.87
CA VAL A 21 17.17 -34.27 5.18
C VAL A 21 17.70 -33.32 6.27
N ASN A 22 18.84 -32.67 6.05
CA ASN A 22 19.51 -31.83 7.04
C ASN A 22 19.49 -30.34 6.68
N GLU A 23 18.97 -29.97 5.50
CA GLU A 23 19.00 -28.57 5.04
C GLU A 23 17.63 -28.17 4.47
N VAL A 24 17.02 -27.19 5.09
CA VAL A 24 15.77 -26.58 4.66
C VAL A 24 15.96 -25.08 4.50
N THR A 25 15.56 -24.54 3.38
CA THR A 25 15.56 -23.10 3.12
C THR A 25 14.13 -22.58 3.11
N LEU A 26 13.89 -21.53 3.89
CA LEU A 26 12.64 -20.78 3.89
C LEU A 26 12.85 -19.47 3.15
N VAL A 27 12.00 -19.16 2.18
CA VAL A 27 11.93 -17.82 1.59
C VAL A 27 10.76 -17.09 2.25
N CYS A 28 11.05 -15.90 2.75
CA CYS A 28 10.06 -15.09 3.47
C CYS A 28 9.86 -13.74 2.79
N ASP A 29 8.60 -13.33 2.64
CA ASP A 29 8.21 -11.95 2.35
C ASP A 29 8.04 -11.22 3.69
N VAL A 30 8.78 -10.11 3.85
CA VAL A 30 8.73 -9.30 5.07
C VAL A 30 8.17 -7.93 4.72
N ARG A 31 7.17 -7.50 5.49
CA ARG A 31 6.55 -6.19 5.34
C ARG A 31 6.74 -5.40 6.61
N LEU A 32 7.34 -4.24 6.47
CA LEU A 32 7.63 -3.32 7.56
C LEU A 32 6.73 -2.09 7.47
N LEU A 33 6.26 -1.63 8.60
CA LEU A 33 5.56 -0.36 8.72
C LEU A 33 6.52 0.82 8.48
N PRO A 34 6.02 2.00 8.11
CA PRO A 34 6.79 3.23 8.09
C PRO A 34 7.56 3.44 9.41
N GLY A 35 8.78 3.93 9.32
CA GLY A 35 9.68 4.09 10.47
C GLY A 35 10.52 2.85 10.83
N PHE A 36 10.18 1.67 10.32
CA PHE A 36 10.99 0.47 10.44
C PHE A 36 11.81 0.26 9.15
N GLY A 37 13.11 0.11 9.29
CA GLY A 37 14.02 -0.05 8.16
C GLY A 37 14.93 -1.27 8.30
N GLN A 38 15.97 -1.30 7.49
CA GLN A 38 16.93 -2.40 7.41
C GLN A 38 17.53 -2.78 8.78
N LYS A 39 17.94 -1.79 9.56
CA LYS A 39 18.54 -2.02 10.89
C LYS A 39 17.61 -2.82 11.82
N TYR A 40 16.35 -2.45 11.85
CA TYR A 40 15.34 -3.18 12.64
C TYR A 40 15.19 -4.62 12.13
N LEU A 41 15.10 -4.79 10.81
CA LEU A 41 14.97 -6.13 10.22
C LEU A 41 16.18 -7.00 10.54
N GLU A 42 17.39 -6.50 10.41
CA GLU A 42 18.63 -7.21 10.73
C GLU A 42 18.68 -7.64 12.19
N GLU A 43 18.26 -6.78 13.12
CA GLU A 43 18.19 -7.10 14.55
C GLU A 43 17.19 -8.24 14.83
N VAL A 44 16.00 -8.18 14.23
CA VAL A 44 15.00 -9.24 14.35
C VAL A 44 15.50 -10.55 13.76
N LEU A 45 16.10 -10.51 12.57
CA LEU A 45 16.62 -11.71 11.91
C LEU A 45 17.80 -12.32 12.69
N LYS A 46 18.68 -11.50 13.25
CA LYS A 46 19.77 -11.95 14.10
C LYS A 46 19.25 -12.70 15.34
N ASN A 47 18.28 -12.12 16.03
CA ASN A 47 17.66 -12.75 17.20
C ASN A 47 16.98 -14.09 16.85
N LEU A 48 16.32 -14.17 15.68
CA LEU A 48 15.72 -15.41 15.19
C LEU A 48 16.79 -16.45 14.85
N ALA A 49 17.86 -16.05 14.17
CA ALA A 49 18.96 -16.92 13.79
C ALA A 49 19.65 -17.53 15.02
N GLU A 50 19.94 -16.72 16.03
CA GLU A 50 20.51 -17.17 17.30
C GLU A 50 19.56 -18.13 18.05
N LYS A 51 18.27 -17.80 18.08
CA LYS A 51 17.26 -18.62 18.80
C LYS A 51 17.07 -20.01 18.19
N TRP A 52 17.14 -20.11 16.86
CA TRP A 52 16.80 -21.32 16.12
C TRP A 52 18.01 -21.99 15.46
N ASP A 53 19.22 -21.57 15.78
CA ASP A 53 20.46 -22.08 15.21
C ASP A 53 20.42 -22.15 13.68
N CYS A 54 20.08 -21.05 13.05
CA CYS A 54 19.96 -20.95 11.59
C CYS A 54 20.72 -19.71 11.07
N SER A 55 20.94 -19.67 9.77
CA SER A 55 21.50 -18.52 9.10
C SER A 55 20.44 -17.82 8.25
N TYR A 56 20.65 -16.54 7.97
CA TYR A 56 19.77 -15.78 7.08
C TYR A 56 20.56 -14.97 6.05
N ARG A 57 19.87 -14.61 4.99
CA ARG A 57 20.36 -13.69 3.97
C ARG A 57 19.20 -12.81 3.50
N ILE A 58 19.38 -11.49 3.50
CA ILE A 58 18.46 -10.57 2.86
C ILE A 58 18.74 -10.60 1.36
N VAL A 59 17.77 -11.06 0.56
CA VAL A 59 17.89 -11.18 -0.90
C VAL A 59 17.66 -9.82 -1.57
N SER A 60 16.66 -9.09 -1.09
CA SER A 60 16.33 -7.75 -1.55
C SER A 60 15.68 -6.96 -0.43
N LEU A 61 15.91 -5.66 -0.42
CA LEU A 61 15.24 -4.72 0.46
C LEU A 61 14.81 -3.51 -0.38
N SER A 62 13.57 -3.09 -0.20
CA SER A 62 13.07 -1.83 -0.72
C SER A 62 12.60 -0.99 0.46
N GLN A 63 13.15 0.22 0.57
CA GLN A 63 12.73 1.15 1.62
C GLN A 63 11.28 1.54 1.40
N GLY A 64 10.48 1.48 2.45
CA GLY A 64 9.14 2.06 2.45
C GLY A 64 9.19 3.58 2.46
N TYR A 65 8.12 4.21 2.04
CA TYR A 65 7.99 5.67 2.08
C TYR A 65 6.66 6.06 2.72
N GLU A 66 6.62 7.29 3.19
CA GLU A 66 5.43 7.91 3.76
C GLU A 66 5.34 9.36 3.28
N SER A 67 4.16 9.76 2.84
CA SER A 67 3.87 11.14 2.47
C SER A 67 2.90 11.76 3.48
N SER A 68 3.15 13.02 3.86
CA SER A 68 2.29 13.72 4.82
C SER A 68 0.84 13.79 4.33
N PRO A 69 -0.14 13.49 5.19
CA PRO A 69 -1.56 13.62 4.85
C PRO A 69 -2.02 15.09 4.70
N ASP A 70 -1.19 16.05 5.09
CA ASP A 70 -1.52 17.49 5.01
C ASP A 70 -1.11 18.13 3.68
N GLY A 71 -0.72 17.33 2.69
CA GLY A 71 -0.27 17.82 1.39
C GLY A 71 -1.38 18.47 0.58
N GLU A 72 -1.04 19.52 -0.19
CA GLU A 72 -1.99 20.23 -1.06
C GLU A 72 -2.62 19.32 -2.11
N MET A 73 -1.83 18.41 -2.69
CA MET A 73 -2.35 17.42 -3.65
C MET A 73 -3.41 16.52 -3.02
N LEU A 74 -3.27 16.14 -1.74
CA LEU A 74 -4.28 15.32 -1.07
C LEU A 74 -5.60 16.07 -0.90
N LYS A 75 -5.55 17.37 -0.60
CA LYS A 75 -6.75 18.24 -0.54
C LYS A 75 -7.44 18.33 -1.89
N ILE A 76 -6.66 18.47 -2.96
CA ILE A 76 -7.20 18.48 -4.34
C ILE A 76 -7.90 17.15 -4.67
N LEU A 77 -7.30 16.02 -4.30
CA LEU A 77 -7.89 14.69 -4.49
C LEU A 77 -9.18 14.51 -3.68
N GLU A 78 -9.20 14.96 -2.44
CA GLU A 78 -10.39 14.94 -1.58
C GLU A 78 -11.52 15.77 -2.20
N GLU A 79 -11.24 17.03 -2.52
CA GLU A 79 -12.23 17.94 -3.09
C GLU A 79 -12.79 17.45 -4.45
N ALA A 80 -11.92 16.97 -5.33
CA ALA A 80 -12.34 16.40 -6.60
C ALA A 80 -13.23 15.15 -6.41
N THR A 81 -12.90 14.32 -5.43
CA THR A 81 -13.67 13.13 -5.12
C THR A 81 -15.06 13.49 -4.59
N LEU A 82 -15.12 14.37 -3.61
CA LEU A 82 -16.39 14.80 -3.00
C LEU A 82 -17.30 15.47 -4.03
N GLU A 83 -16.74 16.33 -4.90
CA GLU A 83 -17.49 16.98 -5.96
C GLU A 83 -18.10 15.97 -6.93
N ILE A 84 -17.33 15.00 -7.41
CA ILE A 84 -17.83 13.98 -8.34
C ILE A 84 -18.83 13.03 -7.65
N LEU A 85 -18.70 12.80 -6.34
CA LEU A 85 -19.69 12.09 -5.53
C LEU A 85 -20.97 12.90 -5.29
N GLY A 86 -20.93 14.21 -5.47
CA GLY A 86 -22.02 15.12 -5.09
C GLY A 86 -22.21 15.19 -3.57
N LYS A 87 -21.12 15.12 -2.80
CA LYS A 87 -21.11 15.13 -1.33
C LYS A 87 -20.30 16.28 -0.76
N THR A 88 -20.64 16.67 0.46
CA THR A 88 -19.87 17.63 1.25
C THR A 88 -18.93 16.91 2.22
N LYS A 89 -18.01 17.66 2.86
CA LYS A 89 -17.10 17.10 3.89
C LYS A 89 -17.82 16.61 5.14
N GLU A 90 -19.01 17.08 5.41
CA GLU A 90 -19.86 16.63 6.52
C GLU A 90 -20.55 15.29 6.20
N GLU A 91 -20.72 14.98 4.92
CA GLU A 91 -21.40 13.77 4.45
C GLU A 91 -20.44 12.62 4.15
N ALA A 92 -19.17 12.93 3.83
CA ALA A 92 -18.16 11.93 3.53
C ALA A 92 -16.75 12.47 3.80
N GLU A 93 -15.87 11.59 4.20
CA GLU A 93 -14.47 11.88 4.51
C GLU A 93 -13.57 10.89 3.76
N ILE A 94 -12.42 11.39 3.27
CA ILE A 94 -11.37 10.55 2.71
C ILE A 94 -10.31 10.32 3.78
N LEU A 95 -10.18 9.06 4.19
CA LEU A 95 -9.20 8.66 5.20
C LEU A 95 -7.93 8.13 4.53
N PRO A 96 -6.77 8.76 4.74
CA PRO A 96 -5.50 8.20 4.32
C PRO A 96 -5.18 6.94 5.13
N PHE A 97 -4.57 5.96 4.50
CA PHE A 97 -4.14 4.74 5.16
C PHE A 97 -2.81 4.23 4.60
N VAL A 98 -2.13 3.40 5.37
CA VAL A 98 -0.88 2.76 4.94
C VAL A 98 -1.22 1.59 4.02
N SER A 99 -0.71 1.62 2.79
CA SER A 99 -0.83 0.49 1.87
C SER A 99 0.05 -0.66 2.31
N MET A 100 -0.50 -1.87 2.29
CA MET A 100 0.25 -3.10 2.55
C MET A 100 1.02 -3.59 1.31
N GLY A 101 0.74 -3.01 0.15
CA GLY A 101 1.35 -3.38 -1.12
C GLY A 101 2.58 -2.54 -1.44
N SER A 102 3.45 -3.09 -2.30
CA SER A 102 4.52 -2.34 -2.93
C SER A 102 3.95 -1.47 -4.06
N SER A 103 4.52 -0.30 -4.26
CA SER A 103 4.16 0.62 -5.34
C SER A 103 5.41 1.17 -6.01
N ASP A 104 5.32 1.46 -7.31
CA ASP A 104 6.40 2.12 -8.06
C ASP A 104 6.67 3.55 -7.56
N GLY A 105 5.77 4.10 -6.76
CA GLY A 105 5.99 5.37 -6.04
C GLY A 105 7.26 5.38 -5.18
N ARG A 106 7.76 4.22 -4.75
CA ARG A 106 9.04 4.10 -4.04
C ARG A 106 10.23 4.69 -4.80
N PHE A 107 10.21 4.62 -6.13
CA PHE A 107 11.29 5.18 -6.96
C PHE A 107 11.24 6.70 -7.07
N LEU A 108 10.08 7.30 -6.82
CA LEU A 108 9.88 8.75 -6.83
C LEU A 108 10.09 9.36 -5.44
N ALA A 109 9.81 8.61 -4.40
CA ALA A 109 9.95 9.08 -3.01
C ALA A 109 11.40 9.46 -2.66
N ASP A 110 12.39 8.76 -3.25
CA ASP A 110 13.80 9.05 -3.08
C ASP A 110 14.24 10.38 -3.75
N LEU A 111 13.37 10.96 -4.60
CA LEU A 111 13.59 12.23 -5.29
C LEU A 111 12.96 13.44 -4.58
N ASP A 112 12.69 13.34 -3.29
CA ASP A 112 11.97 14.36 -2.49
C ASP A 112 10.58 14.69 -3.04
N THR A 113 9.97 13.73 -3.72
CA THR A 113 8.63 13.84 -4.32
C THR A 113 7.59 13.25 -3.37
N LYS A 114 6.55 13.99 -3.07
CA LYS A 114 5.40 13.46 -2.32
C LYS A 114 4.58 12.53 -3.21
N VAL A 115 4.41 11.29 -2.76
CA VAL A 115 3.71 10.26 -3.53
C VAL A 115 2.49 9.79 -2.75
N TYR A 116 1.33 9.88 -3.36
CA TYR A 116 0.07 9.39 -2.83
C TYR A 116 -0.46 8.25 -3.70
N GLY A 117 -0.64 7.08 -3.09
CA GLY A 117 -1.37 5.99 -3.72
C GLY A 117 -2.87 6.31 -3.70
N TYR A 118 -3.44 6.57 -4.87
CA TYR A 118 -4.83 6.96 -4.98
C TYR A 118 -5.51 6.21 -6.13
N SER A 119 -6.54 5.43 -5.78
CA SER A 119 -7.33 4.69 -6.74
C SER A 119 -8.82 4.94 -6.48
N PRO A 120 -9.42 5.94 -7.12
CA PRO A 120 -10.81 6.30 -6.90
C PRO A 120 -11.74 5.27 -7.54
N VAL A 121 -12.01 4.21 -6.79
CA VAL A 121 -12.96 3.15 -7.15
C VAL A 121 -14.18 3.29 -6.25
N TYR A 122 -15.35 3.41 -6.84
CA TYR A 122 -16.61 3.43 -6.12
C TYR A 122 -17.49 2.26 -6.59
N ALA A 123 -17.83 1.41 -5.66
CA ALA A 123 -18.69 0.26 -5.91
C ALA A 123 -19.94 0.36 -5.02
N TRP A 124 -21.09 0.56 -5.65
CA TRP A 124 -22.38 0.74 -4.94
C TRP A 124 -22.88 -0.53 -4.27
N ASP A 125 -22.46 -1.69 -4.74
CA ASP A 125 -22.91 -3.02 -4.36
C ASP A 125 -21.82 -3.85 -3.67
N MET A 126 -20.67 -3.26 -3.34
CA MET A 126 -19.53 -3.97 -2.83
C MET A 126 -18.90 -3.23 -1.64
N THR A 127 -18.57 -3.96 -0.60
CA THR A 127 -17.80 -3.42 0.52
C THR A 127 -16.31 -3.37 0.20
N PHE A 128 -15.56 -2.49 0.87
CA PHE A 128 -14.10 -2.43 0.75
C PHE A 128 -13.43 -3.78 1.03
N ASP A 129 -13.89 -4.50 2.06
CA ASP A 129 -13.35 -5.82 2.41
C ASP A 129 -13.56 -6.85 1.30
N SER A 130 -14.73 -6.88 0.66
CA SER A 130 -14.98 -7.76 -0.49
C SER A 130 -14.20 -7.35 -1.74
N ALA A 131 -14.00 -6.07 -1.98
CA ALA A 131 -13.18 -5.58 -3.09
C ALA A 131 -11.72 -6.01 -2.93
N VAL A 132 -11.13 -5.81 -1.74
CA VAL A 132 -9.74 -6.18 -1.46
C VAL A 132 -9.52 -7.69 -1.53
N THR A 133 -10.49 -8.52 -1.14
CA THR A 133 -10.36 -9.98 -1.24
C THR A 133 -10.36 -10.50 -2.68
N MET A 134 -10.81 -9.71 -3.64
CA MET A 134 -10.75 -10.06 -5.07
C MET A 134 -9.43 -9.66 -5.73
N VAL A 135 -8.69 -8.74 -5.15
CA VAL A 135 -7.39 -8.28 -5.71
C VAL A 135 -6.42 -9.46 -5.81
N HIS A 136 -5.87 -9.67 -6.99
CA HIS A 136 -5.02 -10.83 -7.33
C HIS A 136 -5.73 -12.19 -7.17
N GLY A 137 -7.05 -12.20 -7.05
CA GLY A 137 -7.86 -13.39 -6.89
C GLY A 137 -8.47 -13.91 -8.20
N ILE A 138 -9.12 -15.07 -8.10
CA ILE A 138 -9.93 -15.62 -9.20
C ILE A 138 -11.17 -14.73 -9.35
N ASN A 139 -11.51 -14.35 -10.59
CA ASN A 139 -12.63 -13.45 -10.92
C ASN A 139 -12.43 -12.00 -10.42
N GLU A 140 -11.20 -11.53 -10.31
CA GLU A 140 -10.92 -10.12 -10.11
C GLU A 140 -11.64 -9.28 -11.18
N ARG A 141 -12.41 -8.31 -10.75
CA ARG A 141 -13.22 -7.47 -11.62
C ARG A 141 -13.47 -6.10 -11.01
N ILE A 142 -13.71 -5.14 -11.86
CA ILE A 142 -14.13 -3.79 -11.50
C ILE A 142 -15.46 -3.47 -12.15
N HIS A 143 -16.33 -2.74 -11.46
CA HIS A 143 -17.56 -2.24 -12.05
C HIS A 143 -17.26 -1.15 -13.09
N ARG A 144 -17.93 -1.20 -14.26
CA ARG A 144 -17.70 -0.23 -15.33
C ARG A 144 -17.86 1.21 -14.86
N ASP A 145 -18.88 1.49 -14.06
CA ASP A 145 -19.17 2.84 -13.58
C ASP A 145 -18.12 3.33 -12.58
N SER A 146 -17.41 2.42 -11.89
CA SER A 146 -16.23 2.76 -11.07
C SER A 146 -15.09 3.32 -11.93
N VAL A 147 -14.87 2.75 -13.12
CA VAL A 147 -13.86 3.27 -14.05
C VAL A 147 -14.23 4.67 -14.53
N VAL A 148 -15.50 4.89 -14.87
CA VAL A 148 -16.01 6.20 -15.29
C VAL A 148 -15.89 7.22 -14.14
N PHE A 149 -16.30 6.83 -12.95
CA PHE A 149 -16.16 7.66 -11.74
C PHE A 149 -14.69 8.04 -11.50
N GLY A 150 -13.81 7.06 -11.45
CA GLY A 150 -12.38 7.28 -11.23
C GLY A 150 -11.75 8.18 -12.27
N SER A 151 -12.10 8.00 -13.55
CA SER A 151 -11.61 8.85 -14.63
C SER A 151 -12.04 10.31 -14.46
N LYS A 152 -13.28 10.56 -14.06
CA LYS A 152 -13.78 11.92 -13.77
C LYS A 152 -13.02 12.56 -12.62
N VAL A 153 -12.86 11.85 -11.51
CA VAL A 153 -12.13 12.34 -10.33
C VAL A 153 -10.69 12.69 -10.69
N LEU A 154 -9.97 11.77 -11.32
CA LEU A 154 -8.56 11.98 -11.69
C LEU A 154 -8.40 13.13 -12.69
N THR A 155 -9.30 13.24 -13.68
CA THR A 155 -9.27 14.37 -14.63
C THR A 155 -9.43 15.69 -13.90
N LEU A 156 -10.42 15.79 -13.03
CA LEU A 156 -10.67 17.03 -12.26
C LEU A 156 -9.49 17.36 -11.34
N ALA A 157 -8.93 16.37 -10.65
CA ALA A 157 -7.79 16.55 -9.76
C ALA A 157 -6.54 17.04 -10.53
N VAL A 158 -6.24 16.44 -11.68
CA VAL A 158 -5.10 16.87 -12.52
C VAL A 158 -5.30 18.30 -13.04
N CYS A 159 -6.51 18.66 -13.50
CA CYS A 159 -6.81 20.02 -13.93
C CYS A 159 -6.60 21.04 -12.79
N ARG A 160 -7.04 20.72 -11.59
CA ARG A 160 -6.85 21.60 -10.40
C ARG A 160 -5.39 21.71 -10.00
N ALA A 161 -4.66 20.62 -9.97
CA ALA A 161 -3.23 20.61 -9.67
C ALA A 161 -2.45 21.49 -10.68
N ALA A 162 -2.74 21.35 -11.97
CA ALA A 162 -2.12 22.19 -12.99
C ALA A 162 -2.44 23.68 -12.86
N GLN A 163 -3.63 24.03 -12.38
CA GLN A 163 -4.02 25.43 -12.11
C GLN A 163 -3.34 26.00 -10.85
N SER A 164 -3.08 25.16 -9.86
CA SER A 164 -2.42 25.55 -8.61
C SER A 164 -0.89 25.63 -8.74
N GLY A 165 -0.34 25.17 -9.86
CA GLY A 165 1.12 25.19 -10.09
C GLY A 165 1.87 24.07 -9.37
N ILE A 166 1.17 23.00 -9.00
CA ILE A 166 1.73 21.81 -8.37
C ILE A 166 2.11 20.79 -9.45
#